data_1ce5b73b7d68fc4c0472a1f2e836c579
#
_entry.id   1ce5b73b7d68fc4c0472a1f2e836c579
#
_cell.length_a   1.000
_cell.length_b   1.000
_cell.length_c   1.000
_cell.angle_alpha   90.00
_cell.angle_beta   90.00
_cell.angle_gamma   90.00
#
_symmetry.space_group_name_H-M   'P 1'
#
loop_
_entity.id
_entity.type
_entity.pdbx_description
1 polymer ?
#
loop_
_entity_poly.entity_id
_entity_poly.type
_entity_poly.pdbx_seq_one_letter_code
_entity_poly.pdbx_strand_id
1 'polypeptide(L)'
;MKAWKTTGLIACAVAATWAGSASAFPFEYERWTGALDSQLTAGLGYRLLAPDCSLTGDTSGSCGSSADFGSWSAGDNGNLNYKKGSLFSGYMKFTPELLAHDNQDGIDILVRGSGLYDPVAGSTQRTELSKDAREQIVHNVHLLDVWAGKKFMVGDDAWRVRVGNQVLNWGESVYLYGGINASNAIDFQKSLIPGTQIKEYVIPAPMVTLAGQLGNGWNTEAFYQFGWNSNLYAPVGGYWSTGDFIGRGYRDPVTFNPNNFNQTGLDPATLAELAGAKGRISQGLINQIDAQLLAGNGLYGTGQYAAGVLSDGTARNQGQFGISFHDKAPDSAVDYGFYFMRYHDKSPVLVQVGDIGGVSGGLNYQAQYLENRLLFGASTNFQVGQWALSGELSYRPKDAVSLSGCFTPGGPLNANVNFNPVASLDCPLYKDLPKYEVHLGAQMQLQPSENPTVINFLHADSAFWTMELVGTYYKGLSSIMTQQVEGVTVAQAPQAGYITWIDGQGNVDPTGTSFSSGGIMDFNWTYDGTLLPGWQVTGGATYFRAISGYTPNISAMYLKGAESLNFYLLLNQNPTVWQAGLNYTTFFGGDKPGAQPYKDRDLIGAFVTYNF
;
A
#
# COMPACT_ATOMS: atom_id res chain seq x y z
N MET A 1 -23.59 9.53 27.03
CA MET A 1 -22.54 8.50 27.24
C MET A 1 -23.05 7.13 27.74
N LYS A 2 -24.34 6.86 27.84
CA LYS A 2 -24.88 5.55 28.30
C LYS A 2 -25.57 4.70 27.20
N ALA A 3 -25.79 5.23 26.00
CA ALA A 3 -26.52 4.54 24.93
C ALA A 3 -25.64 3.68 23.99
N TRP A 4 -24.32 3.84 24.02
CA TRP A 4 -23.41 3.16 23.08
C TRP A 4 -22.90 1.79 23.54
N LYS A 5 -23.07 1.44 24.82
CA LYS A 5 -22.65 0.12 25.32
C LYS A 5 -23.60 -1.02 24.97
N THR A 6 -24.83 -0.71 24.58
CA THR A 6 -25.85 -1.72 24.25
C THR A 6 -25.92 -2.07 22.77
N THR A 7 -25.49 -1.20 21.87
CA THR A 7 -25.56 -1.44 20.41
C THR A 7 -24.51 -2.44 19.92
N GLY A 8 -23.30 -2.42 20.50
CA GLY A 8 -22.23 -3.38 20.15
C GLY A 8 -22.52 -4.82 20.54
N LEU A 9 -23.23 -5.01 21.67
CA LEU A 9 -23.66 -6.35 22.13
C LEU A 9 -24.84 -6.91 21.33
N ILE A 10 -25.69 -6.06 20.79
CA ILE A 10 -26.82 -6.48 19.95
C ILE A 10 -26.35 -6.94 18.57
N ALA A 11 -25.31 -6.33 17.99
CA ALA A 11 -24.74 -6.77 16.72
C ALA A 11 -24.10 -8.18 16.81
N CYS A 12 -23.41 -8.48 17.93
CA CYS A 12 -22.90 -9.84 18.19
C CYS A 12 -24.02 -10.86 18.49
N ALA A 13 -25.10 -10.44 19.12
CA ALA A 13 -26.23 -11.33 19.44
C ALA A 13 -27.10 -11.67 18.21
N VAL A 14 -27.23 -10.76 17.25
CA VAL A 14 -27.97 -11.01 16.00
C VAL A 14 -27.21 -11.98 15.08
N ALA A 15 -25.87 -11.95 15.07
CA ALA A 15 -25.06 -12.93 14.33
C ALA A 15 -25.16 -14.35 14.90
N ALA A 16 -25.40 -14.49 16.21
CA ALA A 16 -25.47 -15.80 16.88
C ALA A 16 -26.80 -16.55 16.66
N THR A 17 -27.86 -15.89 16.18
CA THR A 17 -29.19 -16.52 15.98
C THR A 17 -29.43 -17.10 14.58
N TRP A 18 -28.47 -16.91 13.64
CA TRP A 18 -28.57 -17.43 12.28
C TRP A 18 -27.64 -18.64 12.04
N ALA A 19 -27.50 -19.52 13.04
CA ALA A 19 -26.76 -20.77 12.91
C ALA A 19 -27.55 -21.82 12.11
N GLY A 20 -27.85 -21.51 10.85
CA GLY A 20 -28.15 -22.51 9.84
C GLY A 20 -26.83 -23.06 9.29
N SER A 21 -26.80 -24.28 8.79
CA SER A 21 -25.63 -24.85 8.11
C SER A 21 -25.21 -23.93 6.95
N ALA A 22 -24.16 -23.14 7.17
CA ALA A 22 -23.63 -22.27 6.15
C ALA A 22 -22.80 -23.13 5.18
N SER A 23 -23.25 -23.19 3.97
CA SER A 23 -22.51 -23.65 2.81
C SER A 23 -22.82 -22.67 1.70
N ALA A 24 -21.84 -22.44 0.80
CA ALA A 24 -22.13 -21.74 -0.45
C ALA A 24 -23.48 -22.25 -0.99
N PHE A 25 -24.35 -21.32 -1.38
CA PHE A 25 -25.65 -21.72 -1.95
C PHE A 25 -25.44 -22.21 -3.38
N PRO A 26 -25.31 -23.53 -3.62
CA PRO A 26 -25.25 -24.03 -4.96
C PRO A 26 -26.62 -23.82 -5.62
N PHE A 27 -26.62 -23.47 -6.89
CA PHE A 27 -27.84 -23.36 -7.67
C PHE A 27 -27.71 -24.06 -9.01
N GLU A 28 -28.83 -24.60 -9.47
CA GLU A 28 -29.02 -25.10 -10.82
C GLU A 28 -30.27 -24.43 -11.37
N TYR A 29 -30.10 -23.69 -12.46
CA TYR A 29 -31.21 -23.02 -13.13
C TYR A 29 -31.04 -23.16 -14.65
N GLU A 30 -31.95 -23.93 -15.25
CA GLU A 30 -31.89 -24.27 -16.68
C GLU A 30 -30.51 -24.85 -17.06
N ARG A 31 -29.73 -24.08 -17.82
CA ARG A 31 -28.40 -24.45 -18.27
C ARG A 31 -27.26 -23.98 -17.35
N TRP A 32 -27.58 -23.18 -16.35
CA TRP A 32 -26.60 -22.59 -15.43
C TRP A 32 -26.48 -23.43 -14.16
N THR A 33 -25.24 -23.71 -13.81
CA THR A 33 -24.86 -24.23 -12.48
C THR A 33 -23.92 -23.26 -11.80
N GLY A 34 -23.98 -23.14 -10.49
CA GLY A 34 -23.10 -22.21 -9.82
C GLY A 34 -23.22 -22.24 -8.32
N ALA A 35 -22.52 -21.29 -7.68
CA ALA A 35 -22.60 -21.08 -6.25
C ALA A 35 -22.57 -19.58 -5.94
N LEU A 36 -23.37 -19.20 -4.95
CA LEU A 36 -23.28 -17.91 -4.28
C LEU A 36 -22.53 -18.15 -2.96
N ASP A 37 -21.32 -17.63 -2.87
CA ASP A 37 -20.47 -17.66 -1.67
C ASP A 37 -20.35 -16.24 -1.12
N SER A 38 -20.69 -16.06 0.12
CA SER A 38 -20.70 -14.74 0.74
C SER A 38 -20.03 -14.78 2.09
N GLN A 39 -19.34 -13.69 2.42
CA GLN A 39 -18.62 -13.54 3.68
C GLN A 39 -19.10 -12.28 4.40
N LEU A 40 -19.47 -12.43 5.66
CA LEU A 40 -19.73 -11.32 6.56
C LEU A 40 -18.64 -11.30 7.64
N THR A 41 -17.84 -10.26 7.67
CA THR A 41 -16.72 -10.10 8.61
C THR A 41 -16.99 -8.91 9.53
N ALA A 42 -16.81 -9.10 10.83
CA ALA A 42 -16.71 -8.02 11.81
C ALA A 42 -15.31 -8.04 12.41
N GLY A 43 -14.70 -6.87 12.55
CA GLY A 43 -13.34 -6.78 13.09
C GLY A 43 -13.08 -5.47 13.82
N LEU A 44 -11.97 -5.43 14.52
CA LEU A 44 -11.51 -4.27 15.29
C LEU A 44 -9.99 -4.15 15.26
N GLY A 45 -9.51 -2.91 15.40
CA GLY A 45 -8.11 -2.57 15.61
C GLY A 45 -7.95 -1.65 16.79
N TYR A 46 -7.02 -1.99 17.70
CA TYR A 46 -6.79 -1.28 18.95
C TYR A 46 -5.34 -0.81 19.02
N ARG A 47 -5.11 0.49 19.25
CA ARG A 47 -3.78 1.11 19.32
C ARG A 47 -3.16 0.92 20.70
N LEU A 48 -1.91 0.44 20.74
CA LEU A 48 -1.19 0.16 21.98
C LEU A 48 -0.26 1.29 22.42
N LEU A 49 0.36 2.02 21.50
CA LEU A 49 1.35 3.04 21.78
C LEU A 49 0.80 4.46 21.60
N ALA A 50 1.37 5.40 22.37
CA ALA A 50 1.12 6.82 22.16
C ALA A 50 1.83 7.30 20.88
N PRO A 51 1.34 8.40 20.23
CA PRO A 51 2.08 9.06 19.17
C PRO A 51 3.50 9.41 19.60
N ASP A 52 4.48 9.05 18.77
CA ASP A 52 5.87 9.48 18.96
C ASP A 52 6.05 10.89 18.39
N CYS A 53 6.39 11.82 19.26
CA CYS A 53 6.49 13.23 18.90
C CYS A 53 7.62 13.53 17.91
N SER A 54 8.59 12.64 17.78
CA SER A 54 9.63 12.76 16.74
C SER A 54 9.10 12.44 15.33
N LEU A 55 7.96 11.76 15.22
CA LEU A 55 7.27 11.49 13.95
C LEU A 55 6.17 12.50 13.63
N THR A 56 5.92 13.44 14.53
CA THR A 56 4.80 14.38 14.41
C THR A 56 5.31 15.77 14.09
N GLY A 57 4.95 16.29 12.94
CA GLY A 57 5.32 17.63 12.50
C GLY A 57 4.45 18.75 13.05
N ASP A 58 3.60 18.50 14.04
CA ASP A 58 2.59 19.44 14.51
C ASP A 58 2.55 19.56 16.03
N THR A 59 2.87 20.74 16.56
CA THR A 59 2.90 21.04 17.99
C THR A 59 1.53 21.29 18.61
N SER A 60 0.45 21.39 17.84
CA SER A 60 -0.90 21.66 18.34
C SER A 60 -1.65 20.41 18.82
N GLY A 61 -1.08 19.21 18.62
CA GLY A 61 -1.64 17.94 19.05
C GLY A 61 -1.23 17.52 20.46
N SER A 62 -1.29 16.21 20.71
CA SER A 62 -0.88 15.60 21.99
C SER A 62 0.62 15.77 22.29
N CYS A 63 1.43 16.08 21.30
CA CYS A 63 2.86 16.32 21.43
C CYS A 63 3.20 17.75 21.85
N GLY A 64 2.35 18.71 21.59
CA GLY A 64 2.58 20.11 21.95
C GLY A 64 3.95 20.59 21.47
N SER A 65 4.71 21.26 22.36
CA SER A 65 6.06 21.75 22.04
C SER A 65 7.12 20.67 21.85
N SER A 66 6.78 19.40 22.11
CA SER A 66 7.69 18.27 21.91
C SER A 66 7.65 17.73 20.48
N ALA A 67 6.75 18.20 19.63
CA ALA A 67 6.72 17.81 18.23
C ALA A 67 7.94 18.35 17.48
N ASP A 68 8.53 17.50 16.65
CA ASP A 68 9.74 17.85 15.88
C ASP A 68 9.36 18.31 14.47
N PHE A 69 8.68 19.44 14.39
CA PHE A 69 8.22 19.96 13.11
C PHE A 69 9.35 20.31 12.14
N GLY A 70 10.49 20.75 12.63
CA GLY A 70 11.64 21.07 11.79
C GLY A 70 12.21 19.85 11.08
N SER A 71 12.03 18.68 11.67
CA SER A 71 12.53 17.41 11.13
C SER A 71 11.47 16.65 10.32
N TRP A 72 10.19 16.75 10.67
CA TRP A 72 9.09 16.07 10.00
C TRP A 72 8.20 17.06 9.25
N SER A 73 8.44 17.20 7.96
CA SER A 73 7.84 18.26 7.14
C SER A 73 6.43 17.96 6.62
N ALA A 74 5.99 16.71 6.66
CA ALA A 74 4.75 16.29 6.01
C ALA A 74 3.50 16.29 6.91
N GLY A 75 3.61 16.69 8.18
CA GLY A 75 2.54 16.55 9.17
C GLY A 75 2.24 15.09 9.50
N ASP A 76 1.38 14.82 10.44
CA ASP A 76 0.86 13.47 10.69
C ASP A 76 -0.46 13.53 11.47
N ASN A 77 -1.51 14.03 10.85
CA ASN A 77 -2.84 14.02 11.43
C ASN A 77 -3.34 12.60 11.71
N GLY A 78 -2.98 11.63 10.88
CA GLY A 78 -3.36 10.23 11.07
C GLY A 78 -2.85 9.68 12.40
N ASN A 79 -1.65 10.04 12.81
CA ASN A 79 -1.08 9.66 14.09
C ASN A 79 -1.80 10.31 15.27
N LEU A 80 -2.11 11.60 15.15
CA LEU A 80 -2.72 12.39 16.22
C LEU A 80 -4.23 12.20 16.37
N ASN A 81 -4.90 11.66 15.37
CA ASN A 81 -6.34 11.41 15.40
C ASN A 81 -6.76 10.23 16.29
N TYR A 82 -5.83 9.35 16.64
CA TYR A 82 -6.14 8.13 17.41
C TYR A 82 -5.22 8.01 18.63
N LYS A 83 -5.80 7.96 19.82
CA LYS A 83 -5.03 7.90 21.08
C LYS A 83 -4.52 6.51 21.38
N LYS A 84 -3.44 6.43 22.16
CA LYS A 84 -3.07 5.21 22.89
C LYS A 84 -4.28 4.67 23.66
N GLY A 85 -4.50 3.36 23.57
CA GLY A 85 -5.57 2.71 24.31
C GLY A 85 -6.97 2.95 23.73
N SER A 86 -7.09 3.32 22.45
CA SER A 86 -8.37 3.47 21.77
C SER A 86 -8.47 2.57 20.55
N LEU A 87 -9.70 2.26 20.16
CA LEU A 87 -9.94 1.66 18.87
C LEU A 87 -9.66 2.69 17.78
N PHE A 88 -8.95 2.26 16.73
CA PHE A 88 -8.77 3.05 15.50
C PHE A 88 -9.61 2.49 14.33
N SER A 89 -10.13 1.27 14.47
CA SER A 89 -11.01 0.60 13.53
C SER A 89 -12.02 -0.26 14.28
N GLY A 90 -13.23 -0.35 13.77
CA GLY A 90 -14.30 -1.18 14.26
C GLY A 90 -15.32 -1.34 13.17
N TYR A 91 -15.15 -2.36 12.33
CA TYR A 91 -15.79 -2.46 11.02
C TYR A 91 -16.72 -3.68 10.90
N MET A 92 -17.63 -3.54 9.96
CA MET A 92 -18.36 -4.65 9.33
C MET A 92 -18.07 -4.65 7.84
N LYS A 93 -17.85 -5.84 7.27
CA LYS A 93 -17.50 -6.02 5.86
C LYS A 93 -18.33 -7.18 5.29
N PHE A 94 -18.89 -6.96 4.10
CA PHE A 94 -19.62 -7.96 3.35
C PHE A 94 -18.97 -8.17 1.98
N THR A 95 -18.62 -9.42 1.67
CA THR A 95 -17.95 -9.79 0.43
C THR A 95 -18.73 -10.90 -0.27
N PRO A 96 -19.70 -10.55 -1.14
CA PRO A 96 -20.42 -11.52 -1.95
C PRO A 96 -19.59 -11.96 -3.16
N GLU A 97 -19.72 -13.25 -3.51
CA GLU A 97 -19.10 -13.85 -4.70
C GLU A 97 -20.09 -14.78 -5.38
N LEU A 98 -20.36 -14.55 -6.64
CA LEU A 98 -21.16 -15.41 -7.50
C LEU A 98 -20.25 -16.04 -8.56
N LEU A 99 -20.18 -17.36 -8.57
CA LEU A 99 -19.58 -18.14 -9.65
C LEU A 99 -20.68 -18.89 -10.40
N ALA A 100 -20.76 -18.73 -11.71
CA ALA A 100 -21.75 -19.41 -12.54
C ALA A 100 -21.08 -20.03 -13.77
N HIS A 101 -21.51 -21.21 -14.14
CA HIS A 101 -21.08 -21.96 -15.30
C HIS A 101 -22.26 -22.29 -16.20
N ASP A 102 -22.17 -21.98 -17.48
CA ASP A 102 -23.12 -22.38 -18.50
C ASP A 102 -22.75 -23.74 -19.07
N ASN A 103 -23.54 -24.75 -18.75
CA ASN A 103 -23.30 -26.13 -19.16
C ASN A 103 -23.50 -26.36 -20.67
N GLN A 104 -24.12 -25.43 -21.38
CA GLN A 104 -24.38 -25.58 -22.82
C GLN A 104 -23.27 -24.94 -23.66
N ASP A 105 -22.89 -23.69 -23.36
CA ASP A 105 -21.92 -22.93 -24.14
C ASP A 105 -20.52 -22.91 -23.49
N GLY A 106 -20.38 -23.47 -22.27
CA GLY A 106 -19.11 -23.52 -21.53
C GLY A 106 -18.60 -22.14 -21.10
N ILE A 107 -19.53 -21.22 -20.77
CA ILE A 107 -19.19 -19.89 -20.31
C ILE A 107 -19.10 -19.88 -18.78
N ASP A 108 -17.99 -19.39 -18.25
CA ASP A 108 -17.80 -19.10 -16.82
C ASP A 108 -18.06 -17.62 -16.55
N ILE A 109 -18.76 -17.31 -15.46
CA ILE A 109 -18.99 -15.93 -14.99
C ILE A 109 -18.58 -15.86 -13.54
N LEU A 110 -17.78 -14.85 -13.19
CA LEU A 110 -17.47 -14.48 -11.81
C LEU A 110 -17.92 -13.06 -11.56
N VAL A 111 -18.66 -12.85 -10.46
CA VAL A 111 -19.01 -11.53 -9.94
C VAL A 111 -18.65 -11.48 -8.47
N ARG A 112 -17.77 -10.57 -8.09
CA ARG A 112 -17.33 -10.36 -6.70
C ARG A 112 -17.41 -8.89 -6.34
N GLY A 113 -17.88 -8.60 -5.13
CA GLY A 113 -17.93 -7.26 -4.59
C GLY A 113 -17.42 -7.23 -3.15
N SER A 114 -17.21 -6.04 -2.62
CA SER A 114 -16.89 -5.82 -1.21
C SER A 114 -17.52 -4.52 -0.74
N GLY A 115 -18.23 -4.57 0.39
CA GLY A 115 -18.75 -3.41 1.08
C GLY A 115 -18.19 -3.36 2.50
N LEU A 116 -17.68 -2.20 2.93
CA LEU A 116 -17.13 -1.99 4.27
C LEU A 116 -17.78 -0.78 4.93
N TYR A 117 -18.09 -0.91 6.22
CA TYR A 117 -18.53 0.18 7.08
C TYR A 117 -17.74 0.17 8.38
N ASP A 118 -16.94 1.22 8.61
CA ASP A 118 -16.10 1.42 9.81
C ASP A 118 -16.38 2.77 10.46
N PRO A 119 -17.39 2.86 11.34
CA PRO A 119 -17.71 4.09 12.03
C PRO A 119 -16.62 4.55 13.00
N VAL A 120 -15.80 3.62 13.49
CA VAL A 120 -14.71 3.94 14.43
C VAL A 120 -13.58 4.67 13.71
N ALA A 121 -13.21 4.24 12.52
CA ALA A 121 -12.20 4.93 11.71
C ALA A 121 -12.60 6.39 11.40
N GLY A 122 -13.91 6.66 11.31
CA GLY A 122 -14.45 8.02 11.13
C GLY A 122 -14.49 8.90 12.39
N SER A 123 -14.24 8.31 13.57
CA SER A 123 -14.33 9.01 14.87
C SER A 123 -12.97 9.57 15.29
N THR A 124 -12.44 10.47 14.48
CA THR A 124 -11.16 11.14 14.71
C THR A 124 -11.24 12.18 15.82
N GLN A 125 -10.12 12.39 16.54
CA GLN A 125 -10.11 13.25 17.73
C GLN A 125 -9.65 14.69 17.44
N ARG A 126 -8.79 14.86 16.44
CA ARG A 126 -8.13 16.13 16.18
C ARG A 126 -8.65 16.82 14.93
N THR A 127 -8.62 16.12 13.80
CA THR A 127 -9.04 16.65 12.51
C THR A 127 -10.12 15.78 11.91
N GLU A 128 -11.13 16.37 11.29
CA GLU A 128 -12.13 15.61 10.57
C GLU A 128 -11.53 15.02 9.29
N LEU A 129 -11.96 13.83 8.95
CA LEU A 129 -11.63 13.21 7.66
C LEU A 129 -12.38 13.93 6.54
N SER A 130 -11.70 14.18 5.43
CA SER A 130 -12.33 14.68 4.22
C SER A 130 -13.40 13.70 3.70
N LYS A 131 -14.25 14.16 2.79
CA LYS A 131 -15.24 13.31 2.15
C LYS A 131 -14.57 12.11 1.45
N ASP A 132 -13.53 12.36 0.68
CA ASP A 132 -12.81 11.33 -0.08
C ASP A 132 -12.13 10.31 0.83
N ALA A 133 -11.57 10.77 1.97
CA ALA A 133 -10.99 9.89 2.98
C ALA A 133 -12.06 9.02 3.66
N ARG A 134 -13.22 9.60 3.97
CA ARG A 134 -14.36 8.86 4.55
C ARG A 134 -14.90 7.81 3.58
N GLU A 135 -15.00 8.13 2.30
CA GLU A 135 -15.41 7.18 1.25
C GLU A 135 -14.42 6.02 1.08
N GLN A 136 -13.16 6.18 1.47
CA GLN A 136 -12.18 5.12 1.41
C GLN A 136 -12.18 4.21 2.65
N ILE A 137 -12.24 4.79 3.88
CA ILE A 137 -12.02 4.00 5.11
C ILE A 137 -13.23 3.90 6.04
N VAL A 138 -14.25 4.74 5.88
CA VAL A 138 -15.45 4.68 6.73
C VAL A 138 -16.57 3.92 6.07
N HIS A 139 -16.84 4.18 4.81
CA HIS A 139 -17.89 3.49 4.05
C HIS A 139 -17.49 3.39 2.59
N ASN A 140 -17.28 2.18 2.14
CA ASN A 140 -16.97 1.95 0.73
C ASN A 140 -17.70 0.73 0.20
N VAL A 141 -18.02 0.79 -1.09
CA VAL A 141 -18.54 -0.35 -1.86
C VAL A 141 -17.73 -0.43 -3.15
N HIS A 142 -17.08 -1.55 -3.35
CA HIS A 142 -16.26 -1.80 -4.53
C HIS A 142 -16.73 -3.03 -5.27
N LEU A 143 -16.85 -2.89 -6.58
CA LEU A 143 -16.96 -4.03 -7.46
C LEU A 143 -15.52 -4.53 -7.70
N LEU A 144 -15.26 -5.76 -7.31
CA LEU A 144 -13.97 -6.42 -7.50
C LEU A 144 -13.95 -7.14 -8.85
N ASP A 145 -13.74 -8.46 -8.88
CA ASP A 145 -13.76 -9.21 -10.12
C ASP A 145 -15.16 -9.27 -10.72
N VAL A 146 -15.29 -8.93 -12.00
CA VAL A 146 -16.50 -9.12 -12.81
C VAL A 146 -16.08 -9.47 -14.20
N TRP A 147 -16.07 -10.75 -14.51
CA TRP A 147 -15.65 -11.20 -15.83
C TRP A 147 -16.49 -12.39 -16.33
N ALA A 148 -16.55 -12.51 -17.66
CA ALA A 148 -17.00 -13.71 -18.33
C ALA A 148 -15.85 -14.34 -19.10
N GLY A 149 -15.79 -15.68 -19.10
CA GLY A 149 -14.75 -16.43 -19.76
C GLY A 149 -15.30 -17.65 -20.51
N LYS A 150 -14.57 -18.08 -21.52
CA LYS A 150 -14.92 -19.27 -22.29
C LYS A 150 -13.66 -20.07 -22.61
N LYS A 151 -13.74 -21.40 -22.44
CA LYS A 151 -12.74 -22.35 -22.93
C LYS A 151 -13.10 -22.80 -24.32
N PHE A 152 -12.11 -22.94 -25.18
CA PHE A 152 -12.28 -23.43 -26.56
C PHE A 152 -11.01 -24.15 -27.03
N MET A 153 -11.13 -24.93 -28.07
CA MET A 153 -10.00 -25.65 -28.65
C MET A 153 -9.52 -24.95 -29.93
N VAL A 154 -8.20 -24.89 -30.11
CA VAL A 154 -7.55 -24.49 -31.36
C VAL A 154 -6.66 -25.66 -31.80
N GLY A 155 -7.13 -26.47 -32.72
CA GLY A 155 -6.54 -27.78 -32.97
C GLY A 155 -6.73 -28.68 -31.74
N ASP A 156 -5.64 -29.25 -31.25
CA ASP A 156 -5.62 -30.07 -30.03
C ASP A 156 -5.32 -29.28 -28.75
N ASP A 157 -5.03 -27.98 -28.87
CA ASP A 157 -4.64 -27.12 -27.76
C ASP A 157 -5.84 -26.43 -27.11
N ALA A 158 -5.89 -26.46 -25.77
CA ALA A 158 -6.92 -25.79 -24.99
C ALA A 158 -6.59 -24.32 -24.78
N TRP A 159 -7.53 -23.45 -25.13
CA TRP A 159 -7.44 -22.00 -24.96
C TRP A 159 -8.57 -21.50 -24.07
N ARG A 160 -8.33 -20.38 -23.40
CA ARG A 160 -9.32 -19.67 -22.58
C ARG A 160 -9.23 -18.19 -22.84
N VAL A 161 -10.36 -17.57 -23.12
CA VAL A 161 -10.53 -16.11 -23.14
C VAL A 161 -11.31 -15.67 -21.91
N ARG A 162 -10.92 -14.55 -21.27
CA ARG A 162 -11.72 -13.86 -20.25
C ARG A 162 -11.80 -12.40 -20.60
N VAL A 163 -12.96 -11.80 -20.38
CA VAL A 163 -13.25 -10.38 -20.61
C VAL A 163 -13.95 -9.80 -19.41
N GLY A 164 -13.47 -8.69 -18.90
CA GLY A 164 -14.07 -7.99 -17.77
C GLY A 164 -13.06 -7.46 -16.76
N ASN A 165 -13.54 -7.10 -15.60
CA ASN A 165 -12.75 -6.61 -14.49
C ASN A 165 -12.09 -7.80 -13.77
N GLN A 166 -10.78 -7.91 -13.85
CA GLN A 166 -10.04 -9.08 -13.35
C GLN A 166 -8.63 -8.72 -12.93
N VAL A 167 -8.03 -9.56 -12.09
CA VAL A 167 -6.63 -9.49 -11.65
C VAL A 167 -5.78 -10.37 -12.56
N LEU A 168 -4.60 -9.88 -12.93
CA LEU A 168 -3.56 -10.64 -13.61
C LEU A 168 -2.54 -11.12 -12.58
N ASN A 169 -2.28 -12.42 -12.54
CA ASN A 169 -1.32 -12.99 -11.59
C ASN A 169 -0.09 -13.51 -12.34
N TRP A 170 0.92 -12.67 -12.46
CA TRP A 170 2.20 -12.95 -13.10
C TRP A 170 3.35 -12.81 -12.10
N GLY A 171 4.40 -13.64 -12.27
CA GLY A 171 5.56 -13.67 -11.38
C GLY A 171 5.43 -14.67 -10.23
N GLU A 172 6.46 -14.73 -9.39
CA GLU A 172 6.61 -15.69 -8.29
C GLU A 172 6.58 -15.03 -6.90
N SER A 173 6.45 -13.70 -6.83
CA SER A 173 6.37 -12.96 -5.57
C SER A 173 5.12 -13.35 -4.78
N VAL A 174 5.29 -13.59 -3.47
CA VAL A 174 4.21 -14.04 -2.58
C VAL A 174 3.72 -12.90 -1.67
N TYR A 175 4.65 -12.18 -1.04
CA TYR A 175 4.35 -11.18 -0.01
C TYR A 175 4.77 -9.77 -0.41
N LEU A 176 5.94 -9.65 -1.07
CA LEU A 176 6.54 -8.34 -1.32
C LEU A 176 6.11 -7.81 -2.68
N TYR A 177 5.51 -6.63 -2.66
CA TYR A 177 5.03 -5.95 -3.86
C TYR A 177 6.19 -5.51 -4.75
N GLY A 178 6.02 -5.68 -6.06
CA GLY A 178 6.99 -5.30 -7.06
C GLY A 178 7.24 -6.40 -8.10
N GLY A 179 8.47 -6.48 -8.60
CA GLY A 179 8.87 -7.52 -9.53
C GLY A 179 8.10 -7.49 -10.85
N ILE A 180 7.67 -8.66 -11.29
CA ILE A 180 6.90 -8.84 -12.53
C ILE A 180 5.45 -8.39 -12.37
N ASN A 181 4.89 -8.48 -11.16
CA ASN A 181 3.49 -8.12 -10.90
C ASN A 181 3.30 -6.60 -10.82
N ALA A 182 3.38 -5.91 -11.96
CA ALA A 182 3.27 -4.45 -12.07
C ALA A 182 1.95 -3.97 -12.71
N SER A 183 1.12 -4.88 -13.22
CA SER A 183 -0.13 -4.52 -13.91
C SER A 183 -1.29 -4.23 -12.97
N ASN A 184 -1.31 -4.84 -11.79
CA ASN A 184 -2.35 -4.66 -10.80
C ASN A 184 -2.10 -3.44 -9.91
N ALA A 185 -3.17 -2.73 -9.57
CA ALA A 185 -3.14 -1.73 -8.52
C ALA A 185 -3.43 -2.39 -7.16
N ILE A 186 -2.96 -1.77 -6.08
CA ILE A 186 -3.10 -2.28 -4.71
C ILE A 186 -3.72 -1.22 -3.82
N ASP A 187 -4.66 -1.63 -2.99
CA ASP A 187 -5.14 -0.84 -1.86
C ASP A 187 -4.29 -1.16 -0.62
N PHE A 188 -3.23 -0.37 -0.43
CA PHE A 188 -2.31 -0.53 0.70
C PHE A 188 -3.00 -0.30 2.05
N GLN A 189 -4.00 0.56 2.10
CA GLN A 189 -4.80 0.77 3.32
C GLN A 189 -5.56 -0.50 3.70
N LYS A 190 -6.20 -1.13 2.71
CA LYS A 190 -7.01 -2.35 2.93
C LYS A 190 -6.16 -3.54 3.36
N SER A 191 -4.94 -3.67 2.84
CA SER A 191 -4.03 -4.76 3.20
C SER A 191 -3.63 -4.76 4.69
N LEU A 192 -3.77 -3.61 5.38
CA LEU A 192 -3.44 -3.44 6.80
C LEU A 192 -4.64 -3.68 7.74
N ILE A 193 -5.84 -3.95 7.19
CA ILE A 193 -7.05 -4.23 7.99
C ILE A 193 -7.06 -5.72 8.36
N PRO A 194 -7.11 -6.09 9.65
CA PRO A 194 -7.21 -7.49 10.07
C PRO A 194 -8.37 -8.23 9.38
N GLY A 195 -8.18 -9.48 8.99
CA GLY A 195 -9.21 -10.27 8.31
C GLY A 195 -9.47 -9.89 6.85
N THR A 196 -8.61 -9.09 6.22
CA THR A 196 -8.69 -8.80 4.79
C THR A 196 -7.93 -9.84 3.97
N GLN A 197 -8.55 -10.32 2.91
CA GLN A 197 -7.96 -11.30 1.99
C GLN A 197 -7.30 -10.61 0.79
N ILE A 198 -6.33 -11.28 0.15
CA ILE A 198 -5.61 -10.75 -1.02
C ILE A 198 -6.59 -10.31 -2.13
N LYS A 199 -7.64 -11.10 -2.37
CA LYS A 199 -8.69 -10.81 -3.37
C LYS A 199 -9.46 -9.50 -3.12
N GLU A 200 -9.32 -8.88 -1.95
CA GLU A 200 -10.02 -7.68 -1.56
C GLU A 200 -9.17 -6.41 -1.69
N TYR A 201 -7.83 -6.52 -1.60
CA TYR A 201 -6.94 -5.37 -1.68
C TYR A 201 -6.17 -5.28 -3.01
N VAL A 202 -6.07 -6.35 -3.79
CA VAL A 202 -5.62 -6.26 -5.18
C VAL A 202 -6.77 -5.74 -6.03
N ILE A 203 -6.59 -4.58 -6.64
CA ILE A 203 -7.63 -3.88 -7.39
C ILE A 203 -7.67 -4.41 -8.82
N PRO A 204 -8.75 -5.10 -9.22
CA PRO A 204 -8.87 -5.61 -10.58
C PRO A 204 -9.08 -4.48 -11.59
N ALA A 205 -8.72 -4.72 -12.85
CA ALA A 205 -8.88 -3.77 -13.93
C ALA A 205 -9.63 -4.38 -15.13
N PRO A 206 -10.39 -3.56 -15.87
CA PRO A 206 -11.04 -4.00 -17.10
C PRO A 206 -10.02 -4.40 -18.15
N MET A 207 -10.04 -5.67 -18.56
CA MET A 207 -9.14 -6.22 -19.57
C MET A 207 -9.73 -7.43 -20.29
N VAL A 208 -9.13 -7.79 -21.40
CA VAL A 208 -9.26 -9.09 -22.02
C VAL A 208 -7.98 -9.88 -21.81
N THR A 209 -8.10 -11.13 -21.42
CA THR A 209 -6.98 -12.08 -21.34
C THR A 209 -7.23 -13.27 -22.28
N LEU A 210 -6.17 -13.75 -22.89
CA LEU A 210 -6.16 -14.95 -23.71
C LEU A 210 -5.02 -15.84 -23.23
N ALA A 211 -5.35 -17.01 -22.73
CA ALA A 211 -4.38 -18.00 -22.25
C ALA A 211 -4.58 -19.34 -22.94
N GLY A 212 -3.50 -20.03 -23.25
CA GLY A 212 -3.58 -21.33 -23.92
C GLY A 212 -2.21 -21.98 -24.07
N GLN A 213 -2.24 -23.16 -24.67
CA GLN A 213 -1.05 -23.92 -25.00
C GLN A 213 -0.58 -23.59 -26.43
N LEU A 214 0.72 -23.40 -26.55
CA LEU A 214 1.41 -23.35 -27.83
C LEU A 214 2.14 -24.68 -27.96
N GLY A 215 1.99 -25.44 -28.95
CA GLY A 215 2.60 -26.76 -29.09
C GLY A 215 3.97 -26.97 -28.40
N ASN A 216 4.39 -28.17 -28.15
CA ASN A 216 5.64 -28.55 -27.45
C ASN A 216 5.71 -28.19 -25.95
N GLY A 217 4.57 -28.07 -25.26
CA GLY A 217 4.51 -27.85 -23.80
C GLY A 217 4.49 -26.40 -23.34
N TRP A 218 4.73 -25.43 -24.23
CA TRP A 218 4.65 -24.01 -23.91
C TRP A 218 3.22 -23.57 -23.59
N ASN A 219 3.07 -22.85 -22.49
CA ASN A 219 1.85 -22.13 -22.14
C ASN A 219 2.08 -20.64 -22.36
N THR A 220 1.06 -19.94 -22.80
CA THR A 220 1.11 -18.48 -22.99
C THR A 220 -0.11 -17.82 -22.40
N GLU A 221 0.06 -16.62 -21.89
CA GLU A 221 -1.03 -15.72 -21.55
C GLU A 221 -0.73 -14.34 -22.09
N ALA A 222 -1.69 -13.74 -22.78
CA ALA A 222 -1.63 -12.37 -23.24
C ALA A 222 -2.80 -11.57 -22.65
N PHE A 223 -2.59 -10.28 -22.40
CA PHE A 223 -3.66 -9.38 -21.98
C PHE A 223 -3.62 -8.06 -22.73
N TYR A 224 -4.79 -7.45 -22.84
CA TYR A 224 -4.96 -6.04 -23.19
C TYR A 224 -5.90 -5.40 -22.18
N GLN A 225 -5.39 -4.38 -21.47
CA GLN A 225 -6.12 -3.66 -20.43
C GLN A 225 -6.68 -2.36 -21.02
N PHE A 226 -7.99 -2.15 -20.86
CA PHE A 226 -8.73 -0.99 -21.36
C PHE A 226 -9.31 -0.11 -20.25
N GLY A 227 -8.94 -0.37 -19.00
CA GLY A 227 -9.19 0.49 -17.84
C GLY A 227 -7.94 0.58 -16.97
N TRP A 228 -7.70 1.74 -16.37
CA TRP A 228 -6.56 1.97 -15.50
C TRP A 228 -7.03 2.29 -14.08
N ASN A 229 -6.33 1.76 -13.09
CA ASN A 229 -6.53 2.06 -11.67
C ASN A 229 -5.19 2.44 -11.04
N SER A 230 -5.21 3.36 -10.08
CA SER A 230 -4.05 3.71 -9.26
C SER A 230 -3.98 2.84 -7.99
N ASN A 231 -2.81 2.75 -7.41
CA ASN A 231 -2.66 2.33 -6.02
C ASN A 231 -3.44 3.27 -5.09
N LEU A 232 -4.01 2.72 -4.03
CA LEU A 232 -4.66 3.48 -2.98
C LEU A 232 -3.78 3.47 -1.72
N TYR A 233 -3.31 4.65 -1.35
CA TYR A 233 -2.57 4.87 -0.11
C TYR A 233 -3.52 5.16 1.04
N ALA A 234 -3.03 5.07 2.27
CA ALA A 234 -3.79 5.46 3.44
C ALA A 234 -4.23 6.94 3.31
N PRO A 235 -5.52 7.25 3.49
CA PRO A 235 -6.01 8.61 3.33
C PRO A 235 -5.53 9.50 4.45
N VAL A 236 -5.35 10.78 4.14
CA VAL A 236 -4.91 11.79 5.11
C VAL A 236 -5.84 11.80 6.33
N GLY A 237 -5.24 11.78 7.52
CA GLY A 237 -5.94 11.72 8.79
C GLY A 237 -6.41 10.32 9.21
N GLY A 238 -6.31 9.31 8.36
CA GLY A 238 -6.57 7.91 8.71
C GLY A 238 -5.41 7.31 9.51
N TYR A 239 -5.68 6.29 10.33
CA TYR A 239 -4.69 5.70 11.24
C TYR A 239 -3.37 5.28 10.58
N TRP A 240 -3.41 4.76 9.35
CA TRP A 240 -2.24 4.29 8.61
C TRP A 240 -1.57 5.37 7.75
N SER A 241 -2.10 6.58 7.72
CA SER A 241 -1.42 7.71 7.08
C SER A 241 -0.14 8.05 7.85
N THR A 242 0.97 8.20 7.14
CA THR A 242 2.26 8.58 7.72
C THR A 242 2.61 10.04 7.46
N GLY A 243 1.70 10.78 6.83
CA GLY A 243 1.82 12.21 6.55
C GLY A 243 0.57 12.74 5.88
N ASP A 244 0.48 14.06 5.74
CA ASP A 244 -0.70 14.76 5.22
C ASP A 244 -0.57 15.10 3.72
N PHE A 245 0.38 14.51 3.04
CA PHE A 245 0.80 14.88 1.69
C PHE A 245 0.26 13.97 0.59
N ILE A 246 0.09 12.69 0.86
CA ILE A 246 -0.33 11.68 -0.10
C ILE A 246 -1.48 10.85 0.46
N GLY A 247 -2.33 10.38 -0.43
CA GLY A 247 -3.56 9.71 -0.12
C GLY A 247 -4.76 10.61 -0.33
N ARG A 248 -5.94 10.04 -0.31
CA ARG A 248 -7.18 10.82 -0.45
C ARG A 248 -7.31 11.82 0.70
N GLY A 249 -7.83 13.00 0.41
CA GLY A 249 -8.00 14.07 1.40
C GLY A 249 -6.86 15.08 1.49
N TYR A 250 -5.76 14.88 0.77
CA TYR A 250 -4.66 15.84 0.76
C TYR A 250 -5.01 17.20 0.10
N ARG A 251 -6.11 17.26 -0.64
CA ARG A 251 -6.63 18.52 -1.22
C ARG A 251 -7.29 19.41 -0.18
N ASP A 252 -7.70 18.84 0.94
CA ASP A 252 -8.12 19.61 2.07
C ASP A 252 -6.88 20.30 2.66
N PRO A 253 -7.06 21.46 3.27
CA PRO A 253 -5.96 22.36 3.54
C PRO A 253 -4.78 21.70 4.25
N VAL A 254 -3.61 22.13 3.85
CA VAL A 254 -2.32 21.67 4.35
C VAL A 254 -2.24 21.79 5.86
N THR A 255 -1.75 20.75 6.50
CA THR A 255 -1.44 20.78 7.92
C THR A 255 -0.08 21.43 8.15
N PHE A 256 0.00 22.44 8.99
CA PHE A 256 1.27 23.03 9.41
C PHE A 256 1.23 23.50 10.86
N ASN A 257 2.41 23.70 11.42
CA ASN A 257 2.55 24.11 12.80
C ASN A 257 2.43 25.63 12.95
N PRO A 258 1.35 26.14 13.58
CA PRO A 258 1.16 27.56 13.73
C PRO A 258 2.23 28.23 14.61
N ASN A 259 2.89 27.51 15.51
CA ASN A 259 3.89 28.11 16.40
C ASN A 259 5.17 28.50 15.64
N ASN A 260 5.43 27.94 14.49
CA ASN A 260 6.58 28.29 13.68
C ASN A 260 6.38 29.54 12.83
N PHE A 261 5.14 29.99 12.66
CA PHE A 261 4.83 31.23 11.94
C PHE A 261 5.19 32.50 12.70
N ASN A 262 5.39 32.43 14.02
CA ASN A 262 5.92 33.58 14.79
C ASN A 262 7.29 34.07 14.27
N GLN A 263 8.02 33.22 13.57
CA GLN A 263 9.30 33.57 12.95
C GLN A 263 9.17 34.06 11.51
N THR A 264 7.96 34.06 10.96
CA THR A 264 7.71 34.36 9.53
C THR A 264 7.29 35.80 9.28
N GLY A 265 7.03 36.59 10.32
CA GLY A 265 6.52 37.98 10.20
C GLY A 265 5.03 38.08 9.86
N LEU A 266 4.26 36.99 9.96
CA LEU A 266 2.81 37.03 9.82
C LEU A 266 2.18 37.85 10.94
N ASP A 267 1.08 38.55 10.63
CA ASP A 267 0.36 39.35 11.63
C ASP A 267 -0.33 38.46 12.69
N PRO A 268 -0.56 39.00 13.90
CA PRO A 268 -1.14 38.24 15.00
C PRO A 268 -2.54 37.70 14.75
N ALA A 269 -3.34 38.28 13.86
CA ALA A 269 -4.68 37.79 13.54
C ALA A 269 -4.61 36.55 12.68
N THR A 270 -3.75 36.53 11.65
CA THR A 270 -3.47 35.38 10.83
C THR A 270 -2.89 34.23 11.66
N LEU A 271 -1.98 34.52 12.60
CA LEU A 271 -1.44 33.54 13.53
C LEU A 271 -2.50 32.94 14.45
N ALA A 272 -3.43 33.77 14.95
CA ALA A 272 -4.53 33.29 15.79
C ALA A 272 -5.50 32.40 15.00
N GLU A 273 -5.78 32.69 13.74
CA GLU A 273 -6.61 31.88 12.87
C GLU A 273 -5.91 30.54 12.56
N LEU A 274 -4.62 30.55 12.26
CA LEU A 274 -3.80 29.34 12.08
C LEU A 274 -3.82 28.44 13.33
N ALA A 275 -3.64 29.04 14.50
CA ALA A 275 -3.71 28.29 15.76
C ALA A 275 -5.10 27.70 16.02
N GLY A 276 -6.16 28.40 15.62
CA GLY A 276 -7.54 27.94 15.72
C GLY A 276 -7.93 26.87 14.73
N ALA A 277 -7.21 26.73 13.63
CA ALA A 277 -7.48 25.78 12.55
C ALA A 277 -7.16 24.31 12.91
N LYS A 278 -6.68 24.02 14.11
CA LYS A 278 -6.34 22.66 14.59
C LYS A 278 -5.51 21.85 13.58
N GLY A 279 -4.54 22.53 12.96
CA GLY A 279 -3.66 21.90 11.96
C GLY A 279 -4.24 21.81 10.54
N ARG A 280 -5.44 22.32 10.30
CA ARG A 280 -6.03 22.49 8.96
C ARG A 280 -6.13 23.96 8.61
N ILE A 281 -5.90 24.25 7.35
CA ILE A 281 -5.98 25.60 6.82
C ILE A 281 -7.11 25.68 5.81
N SER A 282 -8.01 26.63 5.95
CA SER A 282 -9.02 26.93 4.94
C SER A 282 -8.39 27.60 3.70
N GLN A 283 -9.03 27.51 2.54
CA GLN A 283 -8.57 28.23 1.35
C GLN A 283 -8.52 29.74 1.59
N GLY A 284 -9.40 30.27 2.42
CA GLY A 284 -9.38 31.67 2.83
C GLY A 284 -8.10 32.04 3.59
N LEU A 285 -7.66 31.16 4.50
CA LEU A 285 -6.43 31.36 5.25
C LEU A 285 -5.18 31.19 4.39
N ILE A 286 -5.20 30.25 3.43
CA ILE A 286 -4.15 30.13 2.41
C ILE A 286 -4.01 31.45 1.65
N ASN A 287 -5.12 32.01 1.17
CA ASN A 287 -5.12 33.27 0.44
C ASN A 287 -4.59 34.47 1.29
N GLN A 288 -4.85 34.48 2.61
CA GLN A 288 -4.30 35.48 3.50
C GLN A 288 -2.78 35.34 3.67
N ILE A 289 -2.31 34.11 3.83
CA ILE A 289 -0.87 33.79 3.91
C ILE A 289 -0.18 34.23 2.63
N ASP A 290 -0.75 33.86 1.48
CA ASP A 290 -0.24 34.22 0.16
C ASP A 290 -0.17 35.76 0.00
N ALA A 291 -1.20 36.47 0.40
CA ALA A 291 -1.22 37.95 0.35
C ALA A 291 -0.12 38.60 1.22
N GLN A 292 0.18 38.00 2.38
CA GLN A 292 1.26 38.47 3.25
C GLN A 292 2.65 38.15 2.73
N LEU A 293 2.79 37.00 2.09
CA LEU A 293 4.02 36.59 1.38
C LEU A 293 4.35 37.56 0.24
N LEU A 294 3.32 37.95 -0.55
CA LEU A 294 3.45 38.94 -1.63
C LEU A 294 3.85 40.33 -1.08
N ALA A 295 3.41 40.67 0.12
CA ALA A 295 3.77 41.92 0.78
C ALA A 295 5.22 41.96 1.31
N GLY A 296 6.01 40.90 1.07
CA GLY A 296 7.42 40.82 1.48
C GLY A 296 7.65 40.34 2.91
N ASN A 297 6.61 39.87 3.60
CA ASN A 297 6.68 39.34 4.96
C ASN A 297 7.15 37.86 4.98
N GLY A 298 8.15 37.54 4.16
CA GLY A 298 8.58 36.21 3.72
C GLY A 298 8.59 35.09 4.74
N LEU A 299 7.95 33.98 4.36
CA LEU A 299 8.07 32.67 4.97
C LEU A 299 9.46 32.02 4.74
N TYR A 300 10.31 32.63 3.92
CA TYR A 300 11.54 32.05 3.39
C TYR A 300 12.72 31.96 4.35
N GLY A 301 12.64 32.64 5.49
CA GLY A 301 13.78 32.65 6.42
C GLY A 301 13.87 31.45 7.37
N THR A 302 12.84 30.60 7.45
CA THR A 302 12.74 29.54 8.48
C THR A 302 12.73 28.12 7.95
N GLY A 303 12.84 27.90 6.64
CA GLY A 303 12.85 26.57 6.04
C GLY A 303 11.52 25.81 6.09
N GLN A 304 10.41 26.48 6.39
CA GLN A 304 9.09 25.87 6.50
C GLN A 304 8.16 26.45 5.46
N TYR A 305 7.59 25.58 4.64
CA TYR A 305 6.73 25.95 3.53
C TYR A 305 5.33 25.37 3.73
N ALA A 306 4.30 26.17 3.46
CA ALA A 306 2.98 25.64 3.23
C ALA A 306 3.00 24.95 1.86
N ALA A 307 2.78 23.66 1.85
CA ALA A 307 2.71 22.90 0.62
C ALA A 307 1.25 22.54 0.32
N GLY A 308 0.78 22.83 -0.87
CA GLY A 308 -0.53 22.47 -1.35
C GLY A 308 -0.41 21.42 -2.46
N VAL A 309 -1.30 20.44 -2.49
CA VAL A 309 -1.44 19.53 -3.64
C VAL A 309 -2.67 19.96 -4.44
N LEU A 310 -2.45 20.33 -5.69
CA LEU A 310 -3.46 20.99 -6.52
C LEU A 310 -4.42 20.03 -7.22
N SER A 311 -3.94 18.87 -7.65
CA SER A 311 -4.75 17.88 -8.36
C SER A 311 -4.07 16.52 -8.43
N ASP A 312 -4.88 15.46 -8.51
CA ASP A 312 -4.43 14.15 -8.98
C ASP A 312 -4.42 14.13 -10.49
N GLY A 313 -3.30 13.74 -11.07
CA GLY A 313 -3.29 13.27 -12.42
C GLY A 313 -3.97 11.91 -12.52
N THR A 314 -4.32 11.52 -13.74
CA THR A 314 -4.75 10.17 -14.07
C THR A 314 -3.99 9.70 -15.30
N ALA A 315 -3.64 8.42 -15.35
CA ALA A 315 -3.15 7.85 -16.60
C ALA A 315 -4.33 7.52 -17.54
N ARG A 316 -4.06 7.44 -18.82
CA ARG A 316 -5.07 7.01 -19.78
C ARG A 316 -5.44 5.53 -19.58
N ASN A 317 -6.64 5.18 -19.97
CA ASN A 317 -7.15 3.81 -19.82
C ASN A 317 -6.51 2.81 -20.79
N GLN A 318 -6.08 3.25 -21.96
CA GLN A 318 -5.66 2.40 -23.08
C GLN A 318 -4.14 2.30 -23.21
N GLY A 319 -3.67 1.28 -23.95
CA GLY A 319 -2.27 1.12 -24.30
C GLY A 319 -1.47 0.27 -23.31
N GLN A 320 -2.13 -0.48 -22.44
CA GLN A 320 -1.54 -1.43 -21.52
C GLN A 320 -1.77 -2.86 -22.04
N PHE A 321 -0.70 -3.60 -22.24
CA PHE A 321 -0.76 -4.97 -22.74
C PHE A 321 0.50 -5.75 -22.36
N GLY A 322 0.43 -7.06 -22.43
CA GLY A 322 1.59 -7.91 -22.21
C GLY A 322 1.37 -9.32 -22.68
N ILE A 323 2.44 -10.07 -22.66
CA ILE A 323 2.49 -11.49 -22.99
C ILE A 323 3.46 -12.21 -22.08
N SER A 324 3.10 -13.41 -21.67
CA SER A 324 3.97 -14.32 -20.93
C SER A 324 4.08 -15.67 -21.65
N PHE A 325 5.20 -16.32 -21.44
CA PHE A 325 5.48 -17.67 -21.91
C PHE A 325 6.01 -18.49 -20.75
N HIS A 326 5.48 -19.68 -20.56
CA HIS A 326 5.86 -20.59 -19.50
C HIS A 326 6.11 -21.98 -20.09
N ASP A 327 7.15 -22.63 -19.61
CA ASP A 327 7.42 -24.01 -19.95
C ASP A 327 8.04 -24.73 -18.75
N LYS A 328 7.97 -26.04 -18.80
CA LYS A 328 8.65 -26.94 -17.87
C LYS A 328 9.83 -27.56 -18.57
N ALA A 329 11.02 -27.40 -17.99
CA ALA A 329 12.23 -27.99 -18.59
C ALA A 329 12.05 -29.51 -18.74
N PRO A 330 12.33 -30.04 -19.93
CA PRO A 330 12.18 -31.49 -20.18
C PRO A 330 12.92 -32.32 -19.14
N ASP A 331 12.28 -33.38 -18.65
CA ASP A 331 12.83 -34.31 -17.66
C ASP A 331 13.31 -33.66 -16.34
N SER A 332 12.85 -32.45 -16.04
CA SER A 332 13.19 -31.74 -14.81
C SER A 332 11.93 -31.24 -14.11
N ALA A 333 12.07 -30.92 -12.81
CA ALA A 333 11.03 -30.25 -12.02
C ALA A 333 11.17 -28.73 -12.03
N VAL A 334 11.87 -28.15 -13.02
CA VAL A 334 12.12 -26.72 -13.13
C VAL A 334 11.10 -26.11 -14.07
N ASP A 335 10.27 -25.20 -13.54
CA ASP A 335 9.40 -24.34 -14.33
C ASP A 335 10.11 -23.00 -14.57
N TYR A 336 9.95 -22.42 -15.76
CA TYR A 336 10.48 -21.11 -16.09
C TYR A 336 9.47 -20.29 -16.88
N GLY A 337 9.53 -18.97 -16.68
CA GLY A 337 8.63 -18.01 -17.31
C GLY A 337 9.39 -16.82 -17.89
N PHE A 338 8.87 -16.28 -18.99
CA PHE A 338 9.33 -15.04 -19.60
C PHE A 338 8.16 -14.11 -19.79
N TYR A 339 8.39 -12.81 -19.53
CA TYR A 339 7.33 -11.82 -19.48
C TYR A 339 7.74 -10.55 -20.20
N PHE A 340 6.80 -9.99 -20.92
CA PHE A 340 6.89 -8.66 -21.47
C PHE A 340 5.58 -7.92 -21.21
N MET A 341 5.66 -6.69 -20.70
CA MET A 341 4.48 -5.85 -20.60
C MET A 341 4.78 -4.37 -20.84
N ARG A 342 3.76 -3.68 -21.34
CA ARG A 342 3.65 -2.23 -21.36
C ARG A 342 2.48 -1.84 -20.47
N TYR A 343 2.74 -0.98 -19.49
CA TYR A 343 1.76 -0.59 -18.49
C TYR A 343 1.87 0.91 -18.17
N HIS A 344 0.96 1.42 -17.37
CA HIS A 344 1.03 2.75 -16.77
C HIS A 344 1.26 2.60 -15.28
N ASP A 345 2.14 3.44 -14.72
CA ASP A 345 2.49 3.39 -13.30
C ASP A 345 1.24 3.48 -12.43
N LYS A 346 1.22 2.70 -11.37
CA LYS A 346 0.12 2.66 -10.40
C LYS A 346 0.37 3.60 -9.21
N SER A 347 1.62 3.97 -8.98
CA SER A 347 2.04 4.96 -7.99
C SER A 347 2.30 6.30 -8.65
N PRO A 348 1.92 7.43 -8.03
CA PRO A 348 2.15 8.74 -8.58
C PRO A 348 3.61 9.17 -8.42
N VAL A 349 4.04 10.06 -9.27
CA VAL A 349 5.19 10.93 -9.05
C VAL A 349 4.70 12.34 -8.76
N LEU A 350 5.53 13.17 -8.14
CA LEU A 350 5.20 14.57 -7.88
C LEU A 350 5.89 15.48 -8.89
N VAL A 351 5.19 16.55 -9.25
CA VAL A 351 5.74 17.69 -9.98
C VAL A 351 5.48 18.92 -9.12
N GLN A 352 6.52 19.68 -8.84
CA GLN A 352 6.37 21.00 -8.25
C GLN A 352 5.82 21.92 -9.34
N VAL A 353 4.72 22.61 -9.05
CA VAL A 353 4.11 23.56 -9.97
C VAL A 353 4.52 24.97 -9.54
N GLY A 354 5.20 25.67 -10.44
CA GLY A 354 5.59 27.05 -10.24
C GLY A 354 4.42 27.99 -10.41
N ASP A 355 4.55 29.13 -9.83
CA ASP A 355 3.76 30.38 -9.97
C ASP A 355 2.28 30.24 -10.34
N ILE A 356 1.45 29.86 -9.36
CA ILE A 356 0.00 29.85 -9.56
C ILE A 356 -0.56 31.23 -9.21
N GLY A 357 -0.97 31.96 -10.27
CA GLY A 357 -1.66 33.23 -10.12
C GLY A 357 -0.79 34.39 -9.66
N GLY A 358 0.52 34.37 -9.94
CA GLY A 358 1.44 35.48 -9.62
C GLY A 358 1.91 35.49 -8.17
N VAL A 359 1.69 34.40 -7.42
CA VAL A 359 2.17 34.21 -6.06
C VAL A 359 3.49 33.44 -6.11
N SER A 360 4.59 34.15 -6.17
CA SER A 360 5.92 33.56 -6.07
C SER A 360 6.16 33.13 -4.62
N GLY A 361 6.19 31.83 -4.36
CA GLY A 361 6.64 31.32 -3.09
C GLY A 361 5.88 30.18 -2.45
N GLY A 362 4.78 29.72 -2.98
CA GLY A 362 4.12 28.50 -2.52
C GLY A 362 4.73 27.27 -3.22
N LEU A 363 5.09 26.25 -2.46
CA LEU A 363 5.40 24.94 -3.04
C LEU A 363 4.09 24.22 -3.29
N ASN A 364 3.61 24.26 -4.51
CA ASN A 364 2.43 23.52 -4.92
C ASN A 364 2.89 22.25 -5.66
N TYR A 365 2.18 21.15 -5.46
CA TYR A 365 2.52 19.88 -6.06
C TYR A 365 1.35 19.33 -6.84
N GLN A 366 1.65 18.66 -7.93
CA GLN A 366 0.72 17.88 -8.72
C GLN A 366 1.17 16.43 -8.74
N ALA A 367 0.27 15.51 -8.42
CA ALA A 367 0.50 14.10 -8.62
C ALA A 367 0.28 13.73 -10.10
N GLN A 368 1.21 13.01 -10.69
CA GLN A 368 1.13 12.50 -12.06
C GLN A 368 1.40 11.00 -12.09
N TYR A 369 0.75 10.29 -13.01
CA TYR A 369 0.99 8.87 -13.25
C TYR A 369 1.66 8.70 -14.60
N LEU A 370 2.85 8.10 -14.59
CA LEU A 370 3.67 8.00 -15.78
C LEU A 370 3.21 6.85 -16.67
N GLU A 371 3.17 7.10 -17.95
CA GLU A 371 2.59 6.19 -18.93
C GLU A 371 3.63 5.46 -19.77
N ASN A 372 3.21 4.37 -20.42
CA ASN A 372 4.00 3.61 -21.39
C ASN A 372 5.30 3.04 -20.82
N ARG A 373 5.25 2.57 -19.57
CA ARG A 373 6.37 1.87 -18.94
C ARG A 373 6.50 0.49 -19.54
N LEU A 374 7.74 0.05 -19.71
CA LEU A 374 8.06 -1.29 -20.20
C LEU A 374 8.65 -2.11 -19.06
N LEU A 375 8.27 -3.39 -19.03
CA LEU A 375 8.85 -4.37 -18.15
C LEU A 375 9.20 -5.63 -18.93
N PHE A 376 10.40 -6.14 -18.67
CA PHE A 376 10.86 -7.46 -19.09
C PHE A 376 11.11 -8.29 -17.85
N GLY A 377 10.60 -9.52 -17.81
CA GLY A 377 10.72 -10.40 -16.67
C GLY A 377 11.14 -11.81 -17.06
N ALA A 378 11.80 -12.46 -16.13
CA ALA A 378 12.05 -13.91 -16.18
C ALA A 378 11.83 -14.49 -14.79
N SER A 379 11.22 -15.66 -14.70
CA SER A 379 11.03 -16.37 -13.44
C SER A 379 11.40 -17.84 -13.56
N THR A 380 11.62 -18.45 -12.41
CA THR A 380 11.78 -19.90 -12.29
C THR A 380 11.25 -20.37 -10.95
N ASN A 381 10.67 -21.55 -10.92
CA ASN A 381 10.42 -22.26 -9.69
C ASN A 381 10.82 -23.74 -9.81
N PHE A 382 11.28 -24.32 -8.72
CA PHE A 382 11.75 -25.70 -8.69
C PHE A 382 11.78 -26.24 -7.25
N GLN A 383 11.79 -27.53 -7.13
CA GLN A 383 11.84 -28.22 -5.84
C GLN A 383 13.25 -28.77 -5.56
N VAL A 384 13.76 -28.53 -4.34
CA VAL A 384 15.00 -29.13 -3.83
C VAL A 384 14.71 -29.77 -2.47
N GLY A 385 14.64 -31.08 -2.42
CA GLY A 385 14.21 -31.80 -1.23
C GLY A 385 12.79 -31.39 -0.85
N GLN A 386 12.62 -30.86 0.37
CA GLN A 386 11.32 -30.40 0.87
C GLN A 386 11.05 -28.92 0.55
N TRP A 387 12.01 -28.20 -0.03
CA TRP A 387 11.88 -26.79 -0.35
C TRP A 387 11.34 -26.57 -1.75
N ALA A 388 10.30 -25.79 -1.87
CA ALA A 388 9.89 -25.14 -3.11
C ALA A 388 10.60 -23.79 -3.18
N LEU A 389 11.48 -23.64 -4.16
CA LEU A 389 12.29 -22.44 -4.39
C LEU A 389 11.76 -21.69 -5.60
N SER A 390 11.70 -20.38 -5.51
CA SER A 390 11.33 -19.53 -6.63
C SER A 390 12.31 -18.37 -6.79
N GLY A 391 12.44 -17.90 -8.02
CA GLY A 391 13.24 -16.73 -8.34
C GLY A 391 12.61 -15.94 -9.47
N GLU A 392 12.66 -14.62 -9.36
CA GLU A 392 12.21 -13.74 -10.43
C GLU A 392 13.16 -12.57 -10.60
N LEU A 393 13.37 -12.18 -11.85
CA LEU A 393 14.14 -11.00 -12.24
C LEU A 393 13.25 -10.12 -13.11
N SER A 394 13.10 -8.86 -12.75
CA SER A 394 12.45 -7.86 -13.58
C SER A 394 13.41 -6.72 -13.96
N TYR A 395 13.26 -6.25 -15.19
CA TYR A 395 13.98 -5.11 -15.73
C TYR A 395 13.01 -4.07 -16.28
N ARG A 396 13.14 -2.85 -15.78
CA ARG A 396 12.37 -1.70 -16.28
C ARG A 396 13.36 -0.67 -16.85
N PRO A 397 13.37 -0.41 -18.16
CA PRO A 397 14.27 0.57 -18.79
C PRO A 397 14.09 1.99 -18.23
N LYS A 398 12.85 2.28 -17.79
CA LYS A 398 12.47 3.56 -17.18
C LYS A 398 11.59 3.27 -15.97
N ASP A 399 12.06 3.61 -14.80
CA ASP A 399 11.30 3.59 -13.55
C ASP A 399 11.59 4.88 -12.79
N ALA A 400 10.57 5.48 -12.21
CA ALA A 400 10.70 6.80 -11.61
C ALA A 400 11.35 6.73 -10.24
N VAL A 401 12.43 7.47 -10.07
CA VAL A 401 13.05 7.76 -8.78
C VAL A 401 12.52 9.08 -8.27
N SER A 402 11.98 9.09 -7.04
CA SER A 402 11.53 10.32 -6.39
C SER A 402 12.71 11.21 -6.02
N LEU A 403 12.56 12.50 -6.25
CA LEU A 403 13.55 13.52 -5.97
C LEU A 403 12.96 14.58 -5.04
N SER A 404 13.81 15.18 -4.21
CA SER A 404 13.47 16.36 -3.41
C SER A 404 13.13 17.57 -4.30
N GLY A 405 12.73 18.67 -3.72
CA GLY A 405 12.41 19.93 -4.42
C GLY A 405 13.55 20.40 -5.34
N CYS A 406 13.23 21.32 -6.24
CA CYS A 406 14.20 21.88 -7.19
C CYS A 406 15.01 23.00 -6.58
N PHE A 407 16.34 22.83 -6.55
CA PHE A 407 17.29 23.78 -5.98
C PHE A 407 18.32 24.22 -7.04
N THR A 408 18.83 25.46 -6.90
CA THR A 408 19.95 25.91 -7.75
C THR A 408 21.23 25.14 -7.41
N PRO A 409 22.03 24.70 -8.41
CA PRO A 409 23.32 24.07 -8.16
C PRO A 409 24.29 25.03 -7.45
N GLY A 410 25.10 24.53 -6.53
CA GLY A 410 26.14 25.29 -5.84
C GLY A 410 25.78 25.77 -4.43
N GLY A 411 24.50 25.64 -4.03
CA GLY A 411 24.17 25.59 -2.61
C GLY A 411 24.50 24.20 -2.07
N PRO A 412 25.12 24.06 -0.90
CA PRO A 412 25.31 22.75 -0.32
C PRO A 412 23.92 22.15 -0.05
N LEU A 413 23.63 20.99 -0.64
CA LEU A 413 22.51 20.14 -0.22
C LEU A 413 22.76 19.53 1.17
N ASN A 414 23.86 19.88 1.79
CA ASN A 414 24.31 19.47 3.10
C ASN A 414 24.84 20.69 3.84
N ALA A 415 24.38 20.87 5.05
CA ALA A 415 24.80 21.85 6.04
C ALA A 415 24.58 23.32 5.67
N ASN A 416 23.77 23.99 6.44
CA ASN A 416 23.46 25.42 6.37
C ASN A 416 22.88 25.85 5.02
N VAL A 417 21.83 25.14 4.63
CA VAL A 417 21.18 25.35 3.36
C VAL A 417 20.48 26.70 3.38
N ASN A 418 21.02 27.65 2.67
CA ASN A 418 20.18 28.58 1.98
C ASN A 418 19.45 27.76 0.90
N PHE A 419 18.32 27.15 1.26
CA PHE A 419 17.37 26.63 0.29
C PHE A 419 16.93 27.84 -0.55
N ASN A 420 17.51 28.00 -1.73
CA ASN A 420 16.90 28.83 -2.75
C ASN A 420 16.12 27.85 -3.66
N PRO A 421 14.89 27.49 -3.30
CA PRO A 421 14.04 26.72 -4.20
C PRO A 421 13.80 27.61 -5.42
N VAL A 422 13.91 27.02 -6.59
CA VAL A 422 13.48 27.67 -7.81
C VAL A 422 11.95 27.54 -7.86
N ALA A 423 11.26 28.39 -7.10
CA ALA A 423 9.81 28.32 -6.88
C ALA A 423 8.99 28.69 -8.13
N SER A 424 9.59 29.34 -9.11
CA SER A 424 8.92 29.78 -10.33
C SER A 424 8.85 28.73 -11.45
N LEU A 425 9.43 27.56 -11.26
CA LEU A 425 9.50 26.53 -12.30
C LEU A 425 8.54 25.38 -12.04
N ASP A 426 7.90 24.90 -13.11
CA ASP A 426 7.29 23.59 -13.11
C ASP A 426 8.38 22.52 -13.10
N CYS A 427 8.60 21.91 -11.94
CA CYS A 427 9.78 21.08 -11.73
C CYS A 427 9.39 19.63 -11.44
N PRO A 428 9.81 18.68 -12.30
CA PRO A 428 9.63 17.26 -12.02
C PRO A 428 10.39 16.86 -10.76
N LEU A 429 9.70 16.32 -9.77
CA LEU A 429 10.30 15.74 -8.57
C LEU A 429 10.54 14.24 -8.77
N TYR A 430 10.96 13.89 -9.95
CA TYR A 430 11.35 12.54 -10.33
C TYR A 430 12.33 12.51 -11.47
N LYS A 431 12.99 11.39 -11.63
CA LYS A 431 13.83 11.07 -12.79
C LYS A 431 13.69 9.62 -13.16
N ASP A 432 13.58 9.34 -14.46
CA ASP A 432 13.56 7.97 -14.96
C ASP A 432 14.96 7.38 -14.98
N LEU A 433 15.11 6.21 -14.35
CA LEU A 433 16.34 5.42 -14.36
C LEU A 433 16.02 3.95 -14.67
N PRO A 434 16.98 3.19 -15.24
CA PRO A 434 16.85 1.75 -15.36
C PRO A 434 16.80 1.09 -13.99
N LYS A 435 15.78 0.24 -13.76
CA LYS A 435 15.58 -0.53 -12.54
C LYS A 435 15.72 -2.02 -12.80
N TYR A 436 16.44 -2.69 -11.92
CA TYR A 436 16.51 -4.15 -11.82
C TYR A 436 15.97 -4.56 -10.46
N GLU A 437 15.16 -5.60 -10.45
CA GLU A 437 14.59 -6.12 -9.20
C GLU A 437 14.60 -7.64 -9.23
N VAL A 438 15.09 -8.23 -8.14
CA VAL A 438 15.19 -9.68 -7.95
C VAL A 438 14.37 -10.07 -6.74
N HIS A 439 13.50 -11.05 -6.88
CA HIS A 439 12.81 -11.73 -5.79
C HIS A 439 13.32 -13.16 -5.69
N LEU A 440 13.54 -13.64 -4.47
CA LEU A 440 13.92 -15.01 -4.16
C LEU A 440 12.97 -15.53 -3.09
N GLY A 441 12.22 -16.57 -3.44
CA GLY A 441 11.25 -17.22 -2.57
C GLY A 441 11.68 -18.60 -2.14
N ALA A 442 11.34 -18.98 -0.93
CA ALA A 442 11.50 -20.35 -0.43
C ALA A 442 10.32 -20.72 0.47
N GLN A 443 9.74 -21.89 0.22
CA GLN A 443 8.61 -22.41 0.99
C GLN A 443 8.88 -23.86 1.37
N MET A 444 8.47 -24.24 2.57
CA MET A 444 8.59 -25.62 3.05
C MET A 444 7.39 -25.98 3.93
N GLN A 445 6.75 -27.09 3.63
CA GLN A 445 5.78 -27.72 4.50
C GLN A 445 6.48 -28.73 5.40
N LEU A 446 6.29 -28.62 6.71
CA LEU A 446 6.81 -29.57 7.68
C LEU A 446 5.69 -30.52 8.11
N GLN A 447 5.99 -31.82 8.06
CA GLN A 447 5.07 -32.89 8.42
C GLN A 447 5.70 -33.81 9.48
N PRO A 448 4.91 -34.53 10.29
CA PRO A 448 5.42 -35.42 11.33
C PRO A 448 6.37 -36.51 10.80
N SER A 449 6.12 -37.02 9.60
CA SER A 449 6.93 -38.08 8.98
C SER A 449 8.32 -37.61 8.55
N GLU A 450 8.47 -36.34 8.21
CA GLU A 450 9.69 -35.79 7.59
C GLU A 450 10.46 -34.89 8.56
N ASN A 451 9.74 -34.16 9.43
CA ASN A 451 10.30 -33.18 10.37
C ASN A 451 9.85 -33.44 11.83
N PRO A 452 10.02 -34.68 12.37
CA PRO A 452 9.44 -35.08 13.64
C PRO A 452 9.94 -34.21 14.82
N THR A 453 11.18 -33.73 14.77
CA THR A 453 11.74 -32.91 15.86
C THR A 453 10.97 -31.61 16.04
N VAL A 454 10.72 -30.87 14.97
CA VAL A 454 10.01 -29.59 15.01
C VAL A 454 8.53 -29.81 15.33
N ILE A 455 7.89 -30.74 14.65
CA ILE A 455 6.47 -31.01 14.82
C ILE A 455 6.15 -31.56 16.21
N ASN A 456 6.98 -32.47 16.72
CA ASN A 456 6.80 -32.98 18.10
C ASN A 456 7.06 -31.89 19.16
N PHE A 457 8.02 -30.99 18.93
CA PHE A 457 8.24 -29.86 19.84
C PHE A 457 7.03 -28.93 19.91
N LEU A 458 6.42 -28.65 18.76
CA LEU A 458 5.22 -27.82 18.66
C LEU A 458 3.94 -28.55 19.07
N HIS A 459 3.96 -29.89 19.17
CA HIS A 459 2.78 -30.74 19.29
C HIS A 459 1.71 -30.46 18.21
N ALA A 460 2.16 -30.04 17.01
CA ALA A 460 1.32 -29.66 15.90
C ALA A 460 1.08 -30.82 14.92
N ASP A 461 0.06 -30.71 14.08
CA ASP A 461 -0.19 -31.66 13.00
C ASP A 461 0.65 -31.35 11.75
N SER A 462 0.93 -30.07 11.53
CA SER A 462 1.80 -29.60 10.46
C SER A 462 2.36 -28.20 10.79
N ALA A 463 3.40 -27.79 10.06
CA ALA A 463 3.87 -26.41 10.08
C ALA A 463 4.27 -25.98 8.67
N PHE A 464 4.32 -24.67 8.44
CA PHE A 464 4.67 -24.11 7.15
C PHE A 464 5.64 -22.95 7.33
N TRP A 465 6.65 -22.92 6.47
CA TRP A 465 7.63 -21.87 6.46
C TRP A 465 7.69 -21.23 5.08
N THR A 466 7.54 -19.91 5.03
CA THR A 466 7.69 -19.12 3.82
C THR A 466 8.70 -18.01 4.04
N MET A 467 9.56 -17.79 3.08
CA MET A 467 10.53 -16.69 3.08
C MET A 467 10.56 -16.04 1.72
N GLU A 468 10.71 -14.72 1.69
CA GLU A 468 10.94 -13.96 0.46
C GLU A 468 11.98 -12.88 0.72
N LEU A 469 12.97 -12.77 -0.17
CA LEU A 469 14.01 -11.75 -0.19
C LEU A 469 13.91 -10.95 -1.48
N VAL A 470 14.04 -9.63 -1.37
CA VAL A 470 13.98 -8.74 -2.53
C VAL A 470 15.16 -7.79 -2.52
N GLY A 471 15.75 -7.61 -3.70
CA GLY A 471 16.78 -6.60 -3.97
C GLY A 471 16.38 -5.73 -5.16
N THR A 472 16.43 -4.42 -4.98
CA THR A 472 16.14 -3.43 -6.01
C THR A 472 17.36 -2.59 -6.30
N TYR A 473 17.70 -2.40 -7.60
CA TYR A 473 18.85 -1.61 -8.03
C TYR A 473 18.47 -0.62 -9.14
N TYR A 474 18.71 0.66 -8.88
CA TYR A 474 18.57 1.76 -9.85
C TYR A 474 19.93 2.16 -10.43
N LYS A 475 20.14 1.85 -11.71
CA LYS A 475 21.39 2.15 -12.40
C LYS A 475 21.52 3.65 -12.67
N GLY A 476 22.61 4.24 -12.20
CA GLY A 476 22.92 5.66 -12.44
C GLY A 476 22.34 6.62 -11.41
N LEU A 477 21.77 6.11 -10.32
CA LEU A 477 21.37 6.97 -9.20
C LEU A 477 22.61 7.46 -8.45
N SER A 478 22.69 8.77 -8.25
CA SER A 478 23.70 9.44 -7.43
C SER A 478 23.05 10.20 -6.29
N SER A 479 23.80 10.56 -5.26
CA SER A 479 23.32 11.31 -4.09
C SER A 479 22.76 12.69 -4.46
N ILE A 480 23.20 13.26 -5.55
CA ILE A 480 22.68 14.48 -6.15
C ILE A 480 22.45 14.22 -7.64
N MET A 481 21.25 14.48 -8.09
CA MET A 481 20.83 14.41 -9.48
C MET A 481 20.69 15.83 -10.03
N THR A 482 21.26 16.07 -11.20
CA THR A 482 21.07 17.33 -11.92
C THR A 482 20.22 17.13 -13.15
N GLN A 483 19.36 18.08 -13.45
CA GLN A 483 18.55 18.09 -14.68
C GLN A 483 18.31 19.52 -15.18
N GLN A 484 17.97 19.64 -16.46
CA GLN A 484 17.57 20.91 -17.05
C GLN A 484 16.04 21.03 -16.98
N VAL A 485 15.56 22.10 -16.38
CA VAL A 485 14.14 22.42 -16.26
C VAL A 485 13.96 23.84 -16.78
N GLU A 486 13.21 23.99 -17.89
CA GLU A 486 12.97 25.29 -18.54
C GLU A 486 14.24 26.12 -18.79
N GLY A 487 15.35 25.45 -19.14
CA GLY A 487 16.63 26.09 -19.38
C GLY A 487 17.46 26.40 -18.14
N VAL A 488 16.96 26.10 -16.96
CA VAL A 488 17.68 26.23 -15.68
C VAL A 488 18.21 24.86 -15.25
N THR A 489 19.47 24.81 -14.83
CA THR A 489 20.02 23.60 -14.20
C THR A 489 19.53 23.55 -12.75
N VAL A 490 18.87 22.47 -12.37
CA VAL A 490 18.45 22.21 -10.99
C VAL A 490 19.20 21.01 -10.41
N ALA A 491 19.42 21.03 -9.10
CA ALA A 491 20.01 19.94 -8.33
C ALA A 491 18.96 19.41 -7.34
N GLN A 492 18.87 18.07 -7.22
CA GLN A 492 17.85 17.39 -6.42
C GLN A 492 18.47 16.17 -5.77
N ALA A 493 18.09 15.85 -4.54
CA ALA A 493 18.48 14.63 -3.86
C ALA A 493 17.44 13.52 -4.08
N PRO A 494 17.85 12.25 -4.28
CA PRO A 494 16.93 11.14 -4.26
C PRO A 494 16.22 11.05 -2.91
N GLN A 495 14.92 10.78 -2.93
CA GLN A 495 14.08 10.74 -1.74
C GLN A 495 13.39 9.38 -1.62
N ALA A 496 13.45 8.79 -0.44
CA ALA A 496 12.66 7.60 -0.12
C ALA A 496 11.35 8.01 0.55
N GLY A 497 10.24 7.66 -0.08
CA GLY A 497 8.92 8.11 0.31
C GLY A 497 8.67 9.57 -0.09
N TYR A 498 7.58 10.11 0.44
CA TYR A 498 7.17 11.51 0.23
C TYR A 498 7.39 12.37 1.49
N ILE A 499 7.90 11.76 2.54
CA ILE A 499 8.20 12.45 3.79
C ILE A 499 9.66 12.82 3.79
N THR A 500 9.90 14.11 3.89
CA THR A 500 11.24 14.65 4.02
C THR A 500 11.54 14.88 5.48
N TRP A 501 12.55 14.21 5.99
CA TRP A 501 13.15 14.49 7.28
C TRP A 501 14.39 15.35 7.05
N ILE A 502 14.45 16.48 7.72
CA ILE A 502 15.63 17.35 7.67
C ILE A 502 16.29 17.27 9.04
N ASP A 503 17.50 16.74 9.12
CA ASP A 503 18.25 16.68 10.37
C ASP A 503 18.73 18.07 10.83
N GLY A 504 19.21 18.18 12.06
CA GLY A 504 19.72 19.42 12.61
C GLY A 504 20.95 20.01 11.90
N GLN A 505 21.48 19.29 10.88
CA GLN A 505 22.58 19.70 10.03
C GLN A 505 22.13 20.07 8.60
N GLY A 506 20.81 19.99 8.35
CA GLY A 506 20.21 20.31 7.05
C GLY A 506 20.26 19.19 6.02
N ASN A 507 20.58 17.93 6.41
CA ASN A 507 20.54 16.80 5.49
C ASN A 507 19.09 16.30 5.33
N VAL A 508 18.75 15.95 4.11
CA VAL A 508 17.46 15.32 3.79
C VAL A 508 17.54 13.82 4.05
N ASP A 509 16.73 13.32 4.98
CA ASP A 509 16.66 11.90 5.30
C ASP A 509 15.21 11.38 5.19
N PRO A 510 15.01 10.11 4.83
CA PRO A 510 16.03 9.21 4.27
C PRO A 510 16.34 9.53 2.81
N THR A 511 17.62 9.70 2.51
CA THR A 511 18.06 9.87 1.12
C THR A 511 17.99 8.54 0.38
N GLY A 512 17.32 8.50 -0.76
CA GLY A 512 17.22 7.30 -1.59
C GLY A 512 18.58 6.78 -2.05
N THR A 513 18.75 5.46 -2.05
CA THR A 513 19.99 4.79 -2.45
C THR A 513 19.81 4.01 -3.75
N SER A 514 20.91 3.82 -4.49
CA SER A 514 20.89 3.05 -5.75
C SER A 514 20.54 1.58 -5.54
N PHE A 515 20.84 1.02 -4.38
CA PHE A 515 20.44 -0.33 -3.98
C PHE A 515 19.66 -0.29 -2.68
N SER A 516 18.59 -1.06 -2.64
CA SER A 516 17.81 -1.30 -1.44
C SER A 516 17.33 -2.76 -1.41
N SER A 517 17.14 -3.32 -0.22
CA SER A 517 16.72 -4.71 -0.07
C SER A 517 15.95 -4.92 1.23
N GLY A 518 15.10 -5.92 1.20
CA GLY A 518 14.36 -6.37 2.38
C GLY A 518 13.98 -7.83 2.27
N GLY A 519 13.44 -8.36 3.34
CA GLY A 519 12.95 -9.72 3.39
C GLY A 519 11.81 -9.88 4.37
N ILE A 520 11.00 -10.87 4.10
CA ILE A 520 9.88 -11.28 4.93
C ILE A 520 9.97 -12.78 5.18
N MET A 521 9.59 -13.20 6.36
CA MET A 521 9.53 -14.60 6.76
C MET A 521 8.25 -14.82 7.54
N ASP A 522 7.51 -15.87 7.19
CA ASP A 522 6.37 -16.36 7.95
C ASP A 522 6.63 -17.79 8.39
N PHE A 523 6.40 -18.05 9.65
CA PHE A 523 6.39 -19.39 10.20
C PHE A 523 5.09 -19.62 10.96
N ASN A 524 4.37 -20.67 10.58
CA ASN A 524 3.13 -21.03 11.24
C ASN A 524 3.04 -22.53 11.49
N TRP A 525 2.20 -22.90 12.45
CA TRP A 525 1.92 -24.29 12.79
C TRP A 525 0.42 -24.49 13.02
N THR A 526 -0.06 -25.64 12.67
CA THR A 526 -1.48 -25.91 12.57
C THR A 526 -1.83 -27.18 13.37
N TYR A 527 -2.94 -27.07 14.11
CA TYR A 527 -3.63 -28.16 14.78
C TYR A 527 -4.97 -28.39 14.06
N ASP A 528 -5.12 -29.55 13.45
CA ASP A 528 -6.30 -29.90 12.66
C ASP A 528 -7.25 -30.78 13.48
N GLY A 529 -8.09 -30.15 14.29
CA GLY A 529 -9.02 -30.82 15.20
C GLY A 529 -8.42 -31.37 16.48
N THR A 530 -7.10 -31.34 16.65
CA THR A 530 -6.39 -31.90 17.82
C THR A 530 -6.54 -31.02 19.07
N LEU A 531 -6.52 -29.68 18.94
CA LEU A 531 -6.76 -28.76 20.05
C LEU A 531 -8.25 -28.50 20.28
N LEU A 532 -9.01 -28.32 19.21
CA LEU A 532 -10.42 -28.00 19.23
C LEU A 532 -11.16 -28.85 18.19
N PRO A 533 -11.90 -29.89 18.60
CA PRO A 533 -12.61 -30.75 17.64
C PRO A 533 -13.49 -29.95 16.68
N GLY A 534 -13.36 -30.23 15.38
CA GLY A 534 -14.09 -29.53 14.32
C GLY A 534 -13.53 -28.16 13.95
N TRP A 535 -12.35 -27.80 14.49
CA TRP A 535 -11.65 -26.56 14.15
C TRP A 535 -10.19 -26.80 13.80
N GLN A 536 -9.73 -26.09 12.80
CA GLN A 536 -8.32 -25.91 12.55
C GLN A 536 -7.82 -24.67 13.30
N VAL A 537 -6.79 -24.83 14.11
CA VAL A 537 -6.18 -23.76 14.89
C VAL A 537 -4.77 -23.56 14.35
N THR A 538 -4.48 -22.35 13.83
CA THR A 538 -3.16 -21.99 13.30
C THR A 538 -2.56 -20.85 14.09
N GLY A 539 -1.42 -21.08 14.73
CA GLY A 539 -0.58 -20.06 15.34
C GLY A 539 0.58 -19.72 14.44
N GLY A 540 1.02 -18.48 14.40
CA GLY A 540 2.14 -18.10 13.57
C GLY A 540 2.74 -16.74 13.88
N ALA A 541 3.87 -16.45 13.22
CA ALA A 541 4.57 -15.19 13.29
C ALA A 541 5.13 -14.80 11.92
N THR A 542 4.87 -13.56 11.52
CA THR A 542 5.44 -12.95 10.30
C THR A 542 6.45 -11.89 10.72
N TYR A 543 7.68 -11.99 10.23
CA TYR A 543 8.73 -11.02 10.47
C TYR A 543 9.18 -10.38 9.16
N PHE A 544 9.20 -9.06 9.12
CA PHE A 544 9.75 -8.27 8.02
C PHE A 544 10.94 -7.45 8.48
N ARG A 545 11.95 -7.33 7.62
CA ARG A 545 13.10 -6.43 7.81
C ARG A 545 13.55 -5.79 6.50
N ALA A 546 13.69 -4.47 6.50
CA ALA A 546 14.43 -3.74 5.49
C ALA A 546 15.93 -3.85 5.78
N ILE A 547 16.64 -4.61 4.94
CA ILE A 547 18.02 -5.06 5.22
C ILE A 547 19.03 -3.96 4.87
N SER A 548 18.88 -3.34 3.70
CA SER A 548 19.85 -2.41 3.17
C SER A 548 19.20 -1.32 2.32
N GLY A 549 19.78 -0.12 2.37
CA GLY A 549 19.41 1.00 1.53
C GLY A 549 18.03 1.57 1.80
N TYR A 550 17.64 2.57 1.00
CA TYR A 550 16.36 3.27 1.06
C TYR A 550 15.79 3.32 -0.35
N THR A 551 14.62 2.72 -0.56
CA THR A 551 14.01 2.66 -1.89
C THR A 551 13.61 4.08 -2.35
N PRO A 552 14.18 4.59 -3.45
CA PRO A 552 14.02 5.98 -3.86
C PRO A 552 12.74 6.22 -4.66
N ASN A 553 11.62 5.83 -4.10
CA ASN A 553 10.30 6.07 -4.70
C ASN A 553 9.27 6.39 -3.62
N ILE A 554 8.06 6.74 -4.05
CA ILE A 554 6.99 7.16 -3.15
C ILE A 554 6.53 6.06 -2.19
N SER A 555 6.62 4.81 -2.61
CA SER A 555 6.22 3.66 -1.78
C SER A 555 7.22 3.36 -0.67
N ALA A 556 8.49 3.79 -0.82
CA ALA A 556 9.58 3.61 0.15
C ALA A 556 9.61 2.21 0.80
N MET A 557 9.47 1.18 -0.04
CA MET A 557 9.26 -0.20 0.42
C MET A 557 10.32 -0.67 1.42
N TYR A 558 11.57 -0.28 1.20
CA TYR A 558 12.70 -0.62 2.07
C TYR A 558 13.32 0.65 2.63
N LEU A 559 13.14 0.84 3.93
CA LEU A 559 13.79 1.87 4.74
C LEU A 559 14.73 1.14 5.70
N LYS A 560 16.01 1.19 5.46
CA LYS A 560 17.05 0.40 6.14
C LYS A 560 16.85 0.35 7.66
N GLY A 561 16.84 -0.85 8.19
CA GLY A 561 16.66 -1.13 9.60
C GLY A 561 15.20 -1.10 10.07
N ALA A 562 14.21 -0.75 9.23
CA ALA A 562 12.81 -0.89 9.58
C ALA A 562 12.43 -2.36 9.75
N GLU A 563 11.74 -2.67 10.83
CA GLU A 563 11.33 -4.03 11.18
C GLU A 563 9.87 -4.05 11.63
N SER A 564 9.20 -5.16 11.34
CA SER A 564 7.89 -5.44 11.93
C SER A 564 7.77 -6.92 12.29
N LEU A 565 7.00 -7.19 13.33
CA LEU A 565 6.68 -8.54 13.77
C LEU A 565 5.20 -8.63 14.07
N ASN A 566 4.54 -9.59 13.43
CA ASN A 566 3.12 -9.86 13.60
C ASN A 566 2.95 -11.28 14.12
N PHE A 567 2.46 -11.44 15.35
CA PHE A 567 2.00 -12.72 15.88
C PHE A 567 0.51 -12.87 15.62
N TYR A 568 0.09 -14.06 15.19
CA TYR A 568 -1.31 -14.31 14.91
C TYR A 568 -1.79 -15.67 15.38
N LEU A 569 -3.07 -15.73 15.66
CA LEU A 569 -3.84 -16.94 15.92
C LEU A 569 -5.09 -16.92 15.04
N LEU A 570 -5.25 -17.97 14.24
CA LEU A 570 -6.39 -18.14 13.35
C LEU A 570 -7.16 -19.40 13.75
N LEU A 571 -8.47 -19.32 13.73
CA LEU A 571 -9.39 -20.43 13.95
C LEU A 571 -10.28 -20.56 12.71
N ASN A 572 -10.27 -21.70 12.08
CA ASN A 572 -11.13 -22.02 10.94
C ASN A 572 -11.97 -23.24 11.29
N GLN A 573 -13.28 -23.11 11.29
CA GLN A 573 -14.16 -24.24 11.47
C GLN A 573 -14.09 -25.19 10.26
N ASN A 574 -14.20 -26.47 10.48
CA ASN A 574 -14.22 -27.47 9.42
C ASN A 574 -15.57 -28.22 9.44
N PRO A 575 -16.44 -28.11 8.39
CA PRO A 575 -16.27 -27.24 7.20
C PRO A 575 -16.27 -25.74 7.57
N THR A 576 -15.66 -24.93 6.70
CA THR A 576 -15.39 -23.51 6.99
C THR A 576 -16.66 -22.67 6.95
N VAL A 577 -17.37 -22.61 8.07
CA VAL A 577 -18.52 -21.73 8.31
C VAL A 577 -18.05 -20.49 9.06
N TRP A 578 -17.35 -20.69 10.16
CA TRP A 578 -16.82 -19.62 10.97
C TRP A 578 -15.30 -19.54 10.88
N GLN A 579 -14.81 -18.33 10.82
CA GLN A 579 -13.39 -18.03 10.96
C GLN A 579 -13.22 -16.95 12.02
N ALA A 580 -12.16 -17.01 12.80
CA ALA A 580 -11.80 -15.96 13.72
C ALA A 580 -10.28 -15.77 13.71
N GLY A 581 -9.84 -14.55 13.97
CA GLY A 581 -8.43 -14.25 14.06
C GLY A 581 -8.13 -13.21 15.13
N LEU A 582 -6.96 -13.36 15.73
CA LEU A 582 -6.36 -12.39 16.65
C LEU A 582 -4.93 -12.16 16.20
N ASN A 583 -4.48 -10.90 16.18
CA ASN A 583 -3.09 -10.59 15.91
C ASN A 583 -2.55 -9.48 16.81
N TYR A 584 -1.26 -9.53 17.07
CA TYR A 584 -0.47 -8.47 17.68
C TYR A 584 0.63 -8.09 16.70
N THR A 585 0.67 -6.81 16.31
CA THR A 585 1.70 -6.30 15.40
C THR A 585 2.50 -5.20 16.10
N THR A 586 3.82 -5.28 16.00
CA THR A 586 4.76 -4.28 16.51
C THR A 586 5.70 -3.84 15.41
N PHE A 587 6.07 -2.56 15.45
CA PHE A 587 6.96 -1.92 14.48
C PHE A 587 8.14 -1.31 15.23
N PHE A 588 9.35 -1.65 14.83
CA PHE A 588 10.57 -1.23 15.54
C PHE A 588 11.76 -1.06 14.57
N GLY A 589 12.91 -0.70 15.13
CA GLY A 589 14.11 -0.48 14.33
C GLY A 589 14.07 0.85 13.56
N GLY A 590 14.69 0.86 12.37
CA GLY A 590 15.00 2.07 11.64
C GLY A 590 16.35 2.64 12.08
N ASP A 591 17.29 2.81 11.14
CA ASP A 591 18.64 3.33 11.46
C ASP A 591 18.72 4.85 11.49
N LYS A 592 17.64 5.53 11.06
CA LYS A 592 17.51 6.98 11.06
C LYS A 592 16.09 7.39 11.51
N PRO A 593 15.91 8.60 12.01
CA PRO A 593 14.59 9.18 12.18
C PRO A 593 13.79 9.08 10.87
N GLY A 594 12.53 8.71 10.94
CA GLY A 594 11.69 8.52 9.76
C GLY A 594 11.91 7.21 8.98
N ALA A 595 12.97 6.45 9.25
CA ALA A 595 13.17 5.13 8.64
C ALA A 595 12.20 4.05 9.15
N GLN A 596 11.48 4.31 10.24
CA GLN A 596 10.35 3.49 10.70
C GLN A 596 9.15 4.38 10.99
N PRO A 597 8.34 4.72 9.96
CA PRO A 597 7.21 5.64 10.13
C PRO A 597 6.07 5.09 10.98
N TYR A 598 6.05 3.79 11.25
CA TYR A 598 5.02 3.11 12.06
C TYR A 598 5.48 2.72 13.47
N LYS A 599 6.66 3.17 13.94
CA LYS A 599 7.25 2.72 15.21
C LYS A 599 6.38 2.96 16.46
N ASP A 600 5.36 3.80 16.35
CA ASP A 600 4.40 4.12 17.41
C ASP A 600 2.99 3.57 17.16
N ARG A 601 2.83 2.67 16.18
CA ARG A 601 1.53 2.12 15.73
C ARG A 601 1.35 0.64 16.06
N ASP A 602 1.96 0.18 17.14
CA ASP A 602 1.71 -1.17 17.66
C ASP A 602 0.22 -1.36 17.94
N LEU A 603 -0.27 -2.52 17.57
CA LEU A 603 -1.71 -2.79 17.62
C LEU A 603 -2.04 -4.23 18.01
N ILE A 604 -3.27 -4.40 18.49
CA ILE A 604 -3.98 -5.67 18.51
C ILE A 604 -5.14 -5.58 17.52
N GLY A 605 -5.25 -6.58 16.66
CA GLY A 605 -6.35 -6.75 15.74
C GLY A 605 -7.14 -8.02 16.05
N ALA A 606 -8.45 -7.99 15.82
CA ALA A 606 -9.28 -9.18 15.92
C ALA A 606 -10.39 -9.13 14.87
N PHE A 607 -10.80 -10.31 14.39
CA PHE A 607 -11.94 -10.42 13.48
C PHE A 607 -12.68 -11.74 13.65
N VAL A 608 -13.94 -11.74 13.22
CA VAL A 608 -14.75 -12.93 13.06
C VAL A 608 -15.45 -12.85 11.71
N THR A 609 -15.39 -13.93 10.95
CA THR A 609 -16.04 -14.06 9.63
C THR A 609 -17.04 -15.21 9.65
N TYR A 610 -18.20 -14.98 9.09
CA TYR A 610 -19.22 -15.98 8.81
C TYR A 610 -19.32 -16.15 7.29
N ASN A 611 -19.14 -17.38 6.82
CA ASN A 611 -19.24 -17.77 5.41
C ASN A 611 -20.58 -18.45 5.15
N PHE A 612 -21.29 -18.08 4.09
CA PHE A 612 -22.60 -18.63 3.75
C PHE A 612 -22.91 -18.56 2.26
#